data_3557bb79dbba3d0eb611efb5f8f3eeba
#
_entry.id   3557bb79dbba3d0eb611efb5f8f3eeba
#
_cell.length_a   1.000
_cell.length_b   1.000
_cell.length_c   1.000
_cell.angle_alpha   90.00
_cell.angle_beta   90.00
_cell.angle_gamma   90.00
#
_symmetry.space_group_name_H-M   'P 1'
#
loop_
_entity.id
_entity.type
_entity.pdbx_description
1 polymer ?
#
loop_
_entity_poly.entity_id
_entity_poly.type
_entity_poly.pdbx_seq_one_letter_code
_entity_poly.pdbx_strand_id
1 'polypeptide(L)'
;MASLWNPKAKKWLEGRKDIFSTINNKLQNTGHKLVWMHCASLGEFEQGRPLLEELKTGNADFKIVLTFFSPSGFEVMKDYQGADHVFYLPMDNIFTAKKFIDAVNPSLVLWVKYEYWFYYLQELKRRNIPVLLVSGIFRNNQPFFKWYGGIWKKMLENFDHFFVQNEASKQLLEKIGVTQNVTVSGDTRFDRVIEIASMSLDSEIIQSFCNDNTVIVAGSTWEDDEIILAAYGDETNHQQKIIVVPHELDKAHLELIKKMFKKSICYTEIENDPTLLNNIGSCNTLIVDTVGMLSRLYNYGHINYVGGGFTNDGIHNILEAAVWGKPVIIGENYDKYFEAVDLIEAAAAESISDAVELKEVIDNWLNDKNAYNESAIAAKKYVYTKAGATKKIMEYIYVNRLLTN
;
A
#
# COMPACT_ATOMS: atom_id res chain seq x y z
N MET A 1 30.05 -4.12 6.55
CA MET A 1 30.41 -2.69 6.77
C MET A 1 29.17 -1.80 6.79
N ALA A 2 28.25 -1.86 5.83
CA ALA A 2 27.01 -1.03 5.86
C ALA A 2 26.16 -1.19 7.13
N SER A 3 26.11 -2.38 7.73
CA SER A 3 25.36 -2.68 8.96
C SER A 3 25.86 -1.95 10.22
N LEU A 4 27.05 -1.39 10.21
CA LEU A 4 27.60 -0.64 11.34
C LEU A 4 27.03 0.79 11.42
N TRP A 5 26.53 1.32 10.30
CA TRP A 5 26.11 2.71 10.17
C TRP A 5 24.64 2.87 9.73
N ASN A 6 24.02 1.78 9.26
CA ASN A 6 22.64 1.79 8.76
C ASN A 6 21.76 0.85 9.59
N PRO A 7 20.80 1.39 10.37
CA PRO A 7 19.89 0.58 11.19
C PRO A 7 19.08 -0.44 10.41
N LYS A 8 18.65 -0.11 9.18
CA LYS A 8 17.91 -1.04 8.29
C LYS A 8 18.79 -2.23 7.89
N ALA A 9 20.06 -1.98 7.53
CA ALA A 9 21.00 -3.04 7.19
C ALA A 9 21.34 -3.94 8.39
N LYS A 10 21.38 -3.37 9.61
CA LYS A 10 21.57 -4.13 10.85
C LYS A 10 20.39 -5.08 11.09
N LYS A 11 19.16 -4.57 11.08
CA LYS A 11 17.93 -5.38 11.23
C LYS A 11 17.84 -6.47 10.16
N TRP A 12 18.21 -6.15 8.92
CA TRP A 12 18.23 -7.08 7.80
C TRP A 12 19.16 -8.29 8.03
N LEU A 13 20.36 -8.05 8.59
CA LEU A 13 21.31 -9.11 8.95
C LEU A 13 20.87 -9.89 10.18
N GLU A 14 20.45 -9.20 11.24
CA GLU A 14 20.05 -9.81 12.50
C GLU A 14 18.83 -10.72 12.34
N GLY A 15 17.84 -10.30 11.55
CA GLY A 15 16.62 -11.07 11.30
C GLY A 15 16.85 -12.36 10.49
N ARG A 16 18.04 -12.52 9.88
CA ARG A 16 18.42 -13.76 9.17
C ARG A 16 19.39 -14.65 9.94
N LYS A 17 19.82 -14.24 11.12
CA LYS A 17 20.61 -15.14 12.00
C LYS A 17 19.73 -16.31 12.41
N ASP A 18 20.28 -17.49 12.31
CA ASP A 18 19.64 -18.76 12.72
C ASP A 18 18.22 -18.96 12.13
N ILE A 19 17.95 -18.31 10.97
CA ILE A 19 16.62 -18.30 10.34
C ILE A 19 16.08 -19.71 10.10
N PHE A 20 16.93 -20.68 9.72
CA PHE A 20 16.49 -22.05 9.49
C PHE A 20 16.12 -22.80 10.76
N SER A 21 16.76 -22.48 11.88
CA SER A 21 16.35 -23.02 13.20
C SER A 21 14.96 -22.49 13.56
N THR A 22 14.76 -21.20 13.36
CA THR A 22 13.45 -20.56 13.61
C THR A 22 12.36 -21.14 12.71
N ILE A 23 12.61 -21.30 11.40
CA ILE A 23 11.66 -21.87 10.44
C ILE A 23 11.31 -23.32 10.84
N ASN A 24 12.32 -24.16 11.06
CA ASN A 24 12.10 -25.55 11.40
C ASN A 24 11.29 -25.69 12.71
N ASN A 25 11.63 -24.94 13.75
CA ASN A 25 10.91 -24.98 15.01
C ASN A 25 9.43 -24.56 14.89
N LYS A 26 9.15 -23.54 14.08
CA LYS A 26 7.78 -23.04 13.89
C LYS A 26 6.94 -23.92 12.95
N LEU A 27 7.58 -24.61 12.00
CA LEU A 27 6.89 -25.47 11.02
C LEU A 27 6.86 -26.97 11.41
N GLN A 28 7.47 -27.36 12.53
CA GLN A 28 7.42 -28.74 12.99
C GLN A 28 5.97 -29.19 13.25
N ASN A 29 5.58 -30.32 12.65
CA ASN A 29 4.29 -30.98 12.86
C ASN A 29 3.03 -30.17 12.42
N THR A 30 3.12 -29.35 11.41
CA THR A 30 1.93 -28.59 10.99
C THR A 30 0.84 -29.47 10.38
N GLY A 31 1.16 -30.63 9.80
CA GLY A 31 0.18 -31.56 9.19
C GLY A 31 -0.72 -30.96 8.12
N HIS A 32 -0.65 -29.63 7.93
CA HIS A 32 -1.45 -28.85 7.01
C HIS A 32 -0.68 -28.54 5.73
N LYS A 33 -1.39 -28.37 4.62
CA LYS A 33 -0.85 -27.79 3.41
C LYS A 33 -0.44 -26.36 3.68
N LEU A 34 0.64 -25.89 3.05
CA LEU A 34 1.13 -24.53 3.21
C LEU A 34 0.95 -23.74 1.91
N VAL A 35 0.38 -22.55 2.01
CA VAL A 35 0.43 -21.52 0.96
C VAL A 35 1.51 -20.54 1.33
N TRP A 36 2.47 -20.36 0.45
CA TRP A 36 3.56 -19.40 0.66
C TRP A 36 3.31 -18.13 -0.14
N MET A 37 3.21 -16.99 0.56
CA MET A 37 3.21 -15.66 -0.07
C MET A 37 4.56 -14.98 0.16
N HIS A 38 5.15 -14.45 -0.91
CA HIS A 38 6.37 -13.64 -0.84
C HIS A 38 6.11 -12.21 -1.28
N CYS A 39 6.49 -11.25 -0.42
CA CYS A 39 6.49 -9.81 -0.67
C CYS A 39 7.84 -9.23 -0.29
N ALA A 40 8.47 -8.40 -1.15
CA ALA A 40 9.76 -7.83 -0.82
C ALA A 40 9.68 -6.82 0.33
N SER A 41 8.60 -6.03 0.37
CA SER A 41 8.42 -4.88 1.25
C SER A 41 6.97 -4.76 1.75
N LEU A 42 6.72 -3.79 2.63
CA LEU A 42 5.37 -3.47 3.11
C LEU A 42 4.45 -3.05 1.96
N GLY A 43 4.92 -2.22 1.02
CA GLY A 43 4.10 -1.77 -0.12
C GLY A 43 3.68 -2.90 -1.06
N GLU A 44 4.50 -3.94 -1.21
CA GLU A 44 4.11 -5.15 -1.95
C GLU A 44 3.16 -6.04 -1.15
N PHE A 45 3.33 -6.07 0.17
CA PHE A 45 2.40 -6.78 1.03
C PHE A 45 0.98 -6.22 0.93
N GLU A 46 0.80 -4.90 0.88
CA GLU A 46 -0.53 -4.29 0.69
C GLU A 46 -1.21 -4.73 -0.63
N GLN A 47 -0.44 -5.15 -1.62
CA GLN A 47 -0.97 -5.77 -2.85
C GLN A 47 -1.24 -7.27 -2.71
N GLY A 48 -0.50 -7.97 -1.88
CA GLY A 48 -0.74 -9.39 -1.59
C GLY A 48 -1.85 -9.61 -0.54
N ARG A 49 -2.05 -8.63 0.33
CA ARG A 49 -2.91 -8.73 1.51
C ARG A 49 -4.36 -9.11 1.20
N PRO A 50 -5.06 -8.52 0.21
CA PRO A 50 -6.44 -8.92 -0.11
C PRO A 50 -6.57 -10.39 -0.45
N LEU A 51 -5.60 -10.94 -1.20
CA LEU A 51 -5.59 -12.37 -1.52
C LEU A 51 -5.36 -13.24 -0.30
N LEU A 52 -4.49 -12.81 0.60
CA LEU A 52 -4.16 -13.55 1.81
C LEU A 52 -5.35 -13.59 2.76
N GLU A 53 -6.04 -12.47 2.93
CA GLU A 53 -7.24 -12.35 3.75
C GLU A 53 -8.40 -13.17 3.16
N GLU A 54 -8.62 -13.13 1.85
CA GLU A 54 -9.62 -13.94 1.15
C GLU A 54 -9.32 -15.45 1.26
N LEU A 55 -8.08 -15.86 1.09
CA LEU A 55 -7.65 -17.24 1.29
C LEU A 55 -7.95 -17.73 2.71
N LYS A 56 -7.72 -16.91 3.71
CA LYS A 56 -7.92 -17.28 5.12
C LYS A 56 -9.39 -17.41 5.51
N THR A 57 -10.27 -16.62 4.90
CA THR A 57 -11.72 -16.71 5.15
C THR A 57 -12.36 -17.90 4.46
N GLY A 58 -11.82 -18.34 3.32
CA GLY A 58 -12.43 -19.34 2.46
C GLY A 58 -12.15 -20.80 2.82
N ASN A 59 -11.10 -21.12 3.58
CA ASN A 59 -10.73 -22.53 3.84
C ASN A 59 -9.79 -22.69 5.04
N ALA A 60 -10.15 -23.59 5.96
CA ALA A 60 -9.39 -23.88 7.18
C ALA A 60 -8.28 -24.95 7.00
N ASP A 61 -8.18 -25.59 5.84
CA ASP A 61 -7.34 -26.79 5.66
C ASP A 61 -5.87 -26.50 5.32
N PHE A 62 -5.51 -25.23 5.09
CA PHE A 62 -4.12 -24.83 4.86
C PHE A 62 -3.68 -23.72 5.81
N LYS A 63 -2.36 -23.59 5.96
CA LYS A 63 -1.72 -22.51 6.70
C LYS A 63 -0.94 -21.59 5.75
N ILE A 64 -0.79 -20.36 6.17
CA ILE A 64 -0.13 -19.32 5.38
C ILE A 64 1.24 -19.02 5.95
N VAL A 65 2.25 -19.15 5.09
CA VAL A 65 3.62 -18.66 5.33
C VAL A 65 3.81 -17.39 4.54
N LEU A 66 4.06 -16.29 5.24
CA LEU A 66 4.37 -14.99 4.65
C LEU A 66 5.86 -14.71 4.79
N THR A 67 6.52 -14.28 3.71
CA THR A 67 7.92 -13.91 3.76
C THR A 67 8.16 -12.50 3.25
N PHE A 68 9.10 -11.80 3.92
CA PHE A 68 9.58 -10.49 3.49
C PHE A 68 11.08 -10.53 3.23
N PHE A 69 11.52 -9.73 2.24
CA PHE A 69 12.94 -9.51 2.04
C PHE A 69 13.45 -8.31 2.84
N SER A 70 12.70 -7.22 2.85
CA SER A 70 13.05 -5.96 3.50
C SER A 70 12.59 -5.90 4.97
N PRO A 71 13.37 -5.24 5.85
CA PRO A 71 12.91 -4.92 7.20
C PRO A 71 11.63 -4.08 7.24
N SER A 72 11.39 -3.23 6.25
CA SER A 72 10.17 -2.40 6.18
C SER A 72 8.87 -3.22 6.18
N GLY A 73 8.89 -4.42 5.57
CA GLY A 73 7.77 -5.34 5.63
C GLY A 73 7.78 -6.19 6.89
N PHE A 74 8.91 -6.85 7.17
CA PHE A 74 8.97 -7.82 8.27
C PHE A 74 8.75 -7.18 9.65
N GLU A 75 9.43 -6.07 9.95
CA GLU A 75 9.35 -5.45 11.28
C GLU A 75 7.93 -4.95 11.61
N VAL A 76 7.20 -4.53 10.61
CA VAL A 76 5.81 -4.07 10.75
C VAL A 76 4.83 -5.26 10.82
N MET A 77 5.07 -6.32 10.03
CA MET A 77 4.12 -7.41 9.83
C MET A 77 4.50 -8.73 10.52
N LYS A 78 5.56 -8.78 11.33
CA LYS A 78 6.02 -10.01 12.00
C LYS A 78 4.96 -10.66 12.89
N ASP A 79 4.04 -9.87 13.43
CA ASP A 79 2.95 -10.30 14.32
C ASP A 79 1.56 -10.25 13.60
N TYR A 80 1.56 -10.21 12.26
CA TYR A 80 0.33 -10.14 11.47
C TYR A 80 -0.52 -11.39 11.61
N GLN A 81 -1.74 -11.23 12.12
CA GLN A 81 -2.67 -12.32 12.44
C GLN A 81 -3.30 -13.00 11.20
N GLY A 82 -3.17 -12.39 10.03
CA GLY A 82 -3.64 -12.94 8.76
C GLY A 82 -2.74 -14.06 8.21
N ALA A 83 -1.50 -14.22 8.72
CA ALA A 83 -0.59 -15.30 8.37
C ALA A 83 -0.27 -16.16 9.59
N ASP A 84 -0.15 -17.49 9.41
CA ASP A 84 0.21 -18.40 10.50
C ASP A 84 1.69 -18.28 10.87
N HIS A 85 2.54 -17.97 9.88
CA HIS A 85 3.96 -17.80 10.09
C HIS A 85 4.49 -16.66 9.23
N VAL A 86 5.27 -15.77 9.84
CA VAL A 86 5.96 -14.67 9.14
C VAL A 86 7.47 -14.83 9.32
N PHE A 87 8.22 -14.75 8.20
CA PHE A 87 9.68 -14.90 8.20
C PHE A 87 10.35 -13.87 7.29
N TYR A 88 11.62 -13.60 7.54
CA TYR A 88 12.48 -13.08 6.48
C TYR A 88 12.75 -14.16 5.43
N LEU A 89 12.72 -13.80 4.15
CA LEU A 89 13.22 -14.71 3.11
C LEU A 89 14.75 -14.84 3.25
N PRO A 90 15.29 -16.06 3.41
CA PRO A 90 16.74 -16.26 3.37
C PRO A 90 17.35 -15.86 2.02
N MET A 91 18.65 -15.56 1.99
CA MET A 91 19.34 -15.15 0.76
C MET A 91 19.24 -16.19 -0.35
N ASP A 92 19.02 -15.72 -1.57
CA ASP A 92 18.87 -16.59 -2.75
C ASP A 92 20.22 -17.20 -3.17
N ASN A 93 20.36 -18.48 -2.91
CA ASN A 93 21.39 -19.36 -3.47
C ASN A 93 20.88 -20.81 -3.51
N ILE A 94 21.57 -21.66 -4.25
CA ILE A 94 21.13 -23.04 -4.51
C ILE A 94 20.86 -23.87 -3.23
N PHE A 95 21.69 -23.71 -2.21
CA PHE A 95 21.56 -24.48 -0.95
C PHE A 95 20.44 -23.91 -0.07
N THR A 96 20.38 -22.60 0.03
CA THR A 96 19.42 -21.88 0.85
C THR A 96 18.00 -22.03 0.31
N ALA A 97 17.82 -21.87 -1.00
CA ALA A 97 16.53 -22.04 -1.65
C ALA A 97 15.99 -23.46 -1.47
N LYS A 98 16.85 -24.48 -1.71
CA LYS A 98 16.48 -25.87 -1.48
C LYS A 98 16.07 -26.12 -0.02
N LYS A 99 16.92 -25.71 0.94
CA LYS A 99 16.67 -25.92 2.37
C LYS A 99 15.39 -25.22 2.84
N PHE A 100 15.11 -24.03 2.34
CA PHE A 100 13.88 -23.29 2.66
C PHE A 100 12.65 -24.01 2.11
N ILE A 101 12.68 -24.42 0.82
CA ILE A 101 11.56 -25.12 0.20
C ILE A 101 11.36 -26.51 0.83
N ASP A 102 12.43 -27.18 1.26
CA ASP A 102 12.33 -28.44 2.02
C ASP A 102 11.58 -28.22 3.36
N ALA A 103 11.88 -27.13 4.05
CA ALA A 103 11.26 -26.82 5.35
C ALA A 103 9.80 -26.33 5.23
N VAL A 104 9.50 -25.49 4.23
CA VAL A 104 8.15 -24.93 4.01
C VAL A 104 7.26 -25.92 3.26
N ASN A 105 7.80 -26.63 2.27
CA ASN A 105 7.06 -27.55 1.39
C ASN A 105 5.70 -27.00 0.94
N PRO A 106 5.65 -25.84 0.24
CA PRO A 106 4.40 -25.18 -0.09
C PRO A 106 3.64 -25.94 -1.18
N SER A 107 2.31 -25.94 -1.11
CA SER A 107 1.42 -26.46 -2.15
C SER A 107 1.13 -25.42 -3.24
N LEU A 108 1.23 -24.13 -2.90
CA LEU A 108 1.01 -23.01 -3.79
C LEU A 108 1.91 -21.85 -3.36
N VAL A 109 2.46 -21.11 -4.32
CA VAL A 109 3.24 -19.91 -4.07
C VAL A 109 2.61 -18.70 -4.74
N LEU A 110 2.35 -17.65 -3.97
CA LEU A 110 1.91 -16.33 -4.44
C LEU A 110 3.09 -15.38 -4.36
N TRP A 111 3.58 -14.98 -5.52
CA TRP A 111 4.76 -14.12 -5.64
C TRP A 111 4.31 -12.72 -6.03
N VAL A 112 4.54 -11.72 -5.16
CA VAL A 112 4.03 -10.38 -5.38
C VAL A 112 5.07 -9.49 -6.05
N LYS A 113 4.72 -8.95 -7.21
CA LYS A 113 5.46 -7.90 -7.96
C LYS A 113 6.86 -8.26 -8.46
N TYR A 114 7.90 -7.51 -8.00
CA TYR A 114 9.13 -7.25 -8.76
C TYR A 114 10.32 -8.14 -8.47
N GLU A 115 10.32 -8.94 -7.43
CA GLU A 115 11.50 -9.72 -7.07
C GLU A 115 11.53 -11.07 -7.77
N TYR A 116 12.58 -11.32 -8.50
CA TYR A 116 12.76 -12.55 -9.27
C TYR A 116 14.00 -13.30 -8.73
N TRP A 117 13.77 -14.10 -7.68
CA TRP A 117 14.81 -14.87 -7.02
C TRP A 117 15.08 -16.17 -7.78
N PHE A 118 16.20 -16.23 -8.46
CA PHE A 118 16.52 -17.27 -9.46
C PHE A 118 16.46 -18.69 -8.88
N TYR A 119 17.16 -18.96 -7.79
CA TYR A 119 17.23 -20.31 -7.23
C TYR A 119 15.93 -20.75 -6.55
N TYR A 120 15.20 -19.84 -5.93
CA TYR A 120 13.87 -20.14 -5.41
C TYR A 120 12.90 -20.53 -6.51
N LEU A 121 12.80 -19.74 -7.56
CA LEU A 121 11.90 -20.00 -8.69
C LEU A 121 12.29 -21.30 -9.41
N GLN A 122 13.59 -21.54 -9.65
CA GLN A 122 14.06 -22.76 -10.27
C GLN A 122 13.76 -24.01 -9.44
N GLU A 123 13.95 -23.96 -8.11
CA GLU A 123 13.68 -25.10 -7.22
C GLU A 123 12.18 -25.39 -7.09
N LEU A 124 11.33 -24.36 -7.05
CA LEU A 124 9.88 -24.50 -7.09
C LEU A 124 9.42 -25.20 -8.39
N LYS A 125 9.92 -24.74 -9.54
CA LYS A 125 9.62 -25.36 -10.84
C LYS A 125 10.07 -26.82 -10.90
N ARG A 126 11.29 -27.11 -10.42
CA ARG A 126 11.83 -28.48 -10.38
C ARG A 126 10.94 -29.43 -9.56
N ARG A 127 10.23 -28.93 -8.56
CA ARG A 127 9.31 -29.70 -7.71
C ARG A 127 7.87 -29.68 -8.21
N ASN A 128 7.58 -29.05 -9.32
CA ASN A 128 6.25 -28.82 -9.84
C ASN A 128 5.30 -28.13 -8.83
N ILE A 129 5.83 -27.22 -8.00
CA ILE A 129 5.05 -26.41 -7.08
C ILE A 129 4.55 -25.20 -7.86
N PRO A 130 3.21 -24.96 -7.95
CA PRO A 130 2.67 -23.86 -8.72
C PRO A 130 3.07 -22.50 -8.14
N VAL A 131 3.53 -21.60 -9.02
CA VAL A 131 3.95 -20.24 -8.68
C VAL A 131 3.13 -19.25 -9.50
N LEU A 132 2.36 -18.39 -8.83
CA LEU A 132 1.56 -17.35 -9.45
C LEU A 132 2.21 -15.98 -9.18
N LEU A 133 2.50 -15.22 -10.24
CA LEU A 133 2.89 -13.82 -10.10
C LEU A 133 1.64 -12.97 -9.88
N VAL A 134 1.60 -12.22 -8.79
CA VAL A 134 0.48 -11.38 -8.40
C VAL A 134 0.82 -9.90 -8.59
N SER A 135 -0.12 -9.13 -9.13
CA SER A 135 0.00 -7.69 -9.37
C SER A 135 1.27 -7.31 -10.15
N GLY A 136 1.66 -8.17 -11.11
CA GLY A 136 2.85 -7.96 -11.93
C GLY A 136 2.73 -6.70 -12.79
N ILE A 137 3.79 -5.88 -12.82
CA ILE A 137 3.89 -4.76 -13.75
C ILE A 137 5.24 -4.82 -14.47
N PHE A 138 5.20 -4.75 -15.79
CA PHE A 138 6.36 -4.85 -16.63
C PHE A 138 6.61 -3.52 -17.36
N ARG A 139 7.88 -3.15 -17.51
CA ARG A 139 8.33 -1.93 -18.17
C ARG A 139 9.40 -2.25 -19.20
N ASN A 140 9.37 -1.57 -20.33
CA ASN A 140 10.27 -1.83 -21.46
C ASN A 140 11.79 -1.64 -21.15
N ASN A 141 12.10 -0.91 -20.08
CA ASN A 141 13.50 -0.72 -19.64
C ASN A 141 14.04 -1.90 -18.80
N GLN A 142 13.19 -2.83 -18.37
CA GLN A 142 13.64 -3.98 -17.57
C GLN A 142 14.50 -4.97 -18.39
N PRO A 143 15.42 -5.69 -17.74
CA PRO A 143 16.36 -6.62 -18.41
C PRO A 143 15.67 -7.70 -19.24
N PHE A 144 14.47 -8.15 -18.88
CA PHE A 144 13.71 -9.17 -19.60
C PHE A 144 13.50 -8.85 -21.09
N PHE A 145 13.40 -7.55 -21.42
CA PHE A 145 13.07 -7.05 -22.76
C PHE A 145 14.29 -6.55 -23.52
N LYS A 146 15.49 -6.75 -22.97
CA LYS A 146 16.75 -6.35 -23.61
C LYS A 146 17.38 -7.53 -24.37
N TRP A 147 18.22 -7.22 -25.37
CA TRP A 147 18.92 -8.22 -26.15
C TRP A 147 19.81 -9.14 -25.31
N TYR A 148 20.30 -8.68 -24.17
CA TYR A 148 21.10 -9.45 -23.21
C TYR A 148 20.26 -10.17 -22.14
N GLY A 149 18.93 -10.11 -22.22
CA GLY A 149 18.00 -10.54 -21.19
C GLY A 149 17.76 -12.05 -21.06
N GLY A 150 18.55 -12.90 -21.71
CA GLY A 150 18.29 -14.34 -21.79
C GLY A 150 18.15 -15.05 -20.44
N ILE A 151 18.99 -14.73 -19.45
CA ILE A 151 18.90 -15.34 -18.12
C ILE A 151 17.65 -14.88 -17.36
N TRP A 152 17.29 -13.61 -17.49
CA TRP A 152 16.08 -13.05 -16.87
C TRP A 152 14.79 -13.62 -17.48
N LYS A 153 14.77 -13.86 -18.81
CA LYS A 153 13.65 -14.55 -19.47
C LYS A 153 13.44 -15.95 -18.92
N LYS A 154 14.53 -16.70 -18.69
CA LYS A 154 14.47 -18.02 -18.05
C LYS A 154 13.87 -18.00 -16.64
N MET A 155 14.03 -16.90 -15.88
CA MET A 155 13.35 -16.77 -14.58
C MET A 155 11.83 -16.70 -14.75
N LEU A 156 11.34 -16.00 -15.78
CA LEU A 156 9.90 -15.90 -16.04
C LEU A 156 9.29 -17.26 -16.44
N GLU A 157 10.04 -18.15 -17.07
CA GLU A 157 9.58 -19.50 -17.43
C GLU A 157 9.25 -20.37 -16.19
N ASN A 158 9.66 -19.96 -15.00
CA ASN A 158 9.38 -20.69 -13.76
C ASN A 158 8.02 -20.33 -13.14
N PHE A 159 7.34 -19.30 -13.63
CA PHE A 159 5.98 -18.98 -13.20
C PHE A 159 4.95 -19.80 -13.99
N ASP A 160 3.96 -20.31 -13.30
CA ASP A 160 2.86 -21.04 -13.92
C ASP A 160 1.79 -20.10 -14.43
N HIS A 161 1.59 -18.93 -13.79
CA HIS A 161 0.69 -17.89 -14.29
C HIS A 161 1.13 -16.47 -13.84
N PHE A 162 0.84 -15.49 -14.70
CA PHE A 162 1.10 -14.08 -14.48
C PHE A 162 -0.21 -13.31 -14.38
N PHE A 163 -0.51 -12.74 -13.23
CA PHE A 163 -1.55 -11.75 -13.06
C PHE A 163 -0.94 -10.37 -13.12
N VAL A 164 -1.15 -9.69 -14.23
CA VAL A 164 -0.55 -8.38 -14.50
C VAL A 164 -1.55 -7.25 -14.31
N GLN A 165 -1.04 -6.07 -13.98
CA GLN A 165 -1.88 -4.91 -13.65
C GLN A 165 -2.55 -4.31 -14.89
N ASN A 166 -1.90 -4.35 -16.06
CA ASN A 166 -2.38 -3.67 -17.26
C ASN A 166 -2.00 -4.40 -18.55
N GLU A 167 -2.66 -3.99 -19.64
CA GLU A 167 -2.48 -4.56 -20.97
C GLU A 167 -1.06 -4.32 -21.52
N ALA A 168 -0.43 -3.17 -21.18
CA ALA A 168 0.95 -2.89 -21.60
C ALA A 168 1.94 -3.93 -21.05
N SER A 169 1.75 -4.36 -19.79
CA SER A 169 2.55 -5.43 -19.18
C SER A 169 2.35 -6.77 -19.90
N LYS A 170 1.11 -7.11 -20.27
CA LYS A 170 0.80 -8.32 -21.02
C LYS A 170 1.47 -8.30 -22.39
N GLN A 171 1.35 -7.22 -23.13
CA GLN A 171 1.98 -7.06 -24.45
C GLN A 171 3.52 -7.19 -24.37
N LEU A 172 4.14 -6.69 -23.31
CA LEU A 172 5.57 -6.85 -23.11
C LEU A 172 5.97 -8.32 -22.88
N LEU A 173 5.19 -9.06 -22.11
CA LEU A 173 5.37 -10.50 -21.91
C LEU A 173 5.19 -11.28 -23.20
N GLU A 174 4.16 -10.97 -24.00
CA GLU A 174 3.91 -11.59 -25.30
C GLU A 174 5.06 -11.40 -26.28
N LYS A 175 5.70 -10.21 -26.31
CA LYS A 175 6.89 -9.94 -27.15
C LYS A 175 8.08 -10.85 -26.86
N ILE A 176 8.15 -11.44 -25.69
CA ILE A 176 9.24 -12.38 -25.31
C ILE A 176 8.79 -13.84 -25.29
N GLY A 177 7.58 -14.12 -25.79
CA GLY A 177 7.06 -15.49 -25.96
C GLY A 177 6.19 -16.00 -24.81
N VAL A 178 5.88 -15.19 -23.79
CA VAL A 178 4.97 -15.55 -22.69
C VAL A 178 3.56 -15.13 -23.07
N THR A 179 2.78 -16.06 -23.63
CA THR A 179 1.48 -15.75 -24.30
C THR A 179 0.27 -16.42 -23.69
N GLN A 180 0.40 -17.63 -23.15
CA GLN A 180 -0.75 -18.47 -22.76
C GLN A 180 -1.13 -18.37 -21.27
N ASN A 181 -0.22 -17.95 -20.43
CA ASN A 181 -0.38 -17.93 -18.97
C ASN A 181 -0.36 -16.52 -18.38
N VAL A 182 -0.94 -15.55 -19.09
CA VAL A 182 -1.00 -14.16 -18.68
C VAL A 182 -2.45 -13.67 -18.64
N THR A 183 -2.87 -13.16 -17.49
CA THR A 183 -4.19 -12.53 -17.29
C THR A 183 -4.01 -11.10 -16.82
N VAL A 184 -4.69 -10.15 -17.46
CA VAL A 184 -4.81 -8.79 -16.96
C VAL A 184 -5.86 -8.78 -15.85
N SER A 185 -5.40 -8.85 -14.62
CA SER A 185 -6.25 -8.84 -13.43
C SER A 185 -6.57 -7.42 -12.96
N GLY A 186 -5.65 -6.50 -13.09
CA GLY A 186 -5.64 -5.22 -12.41
C GLY A 186 -4.71 -5.23 -11.20
N ASP A 187 -4.78 -4.17 -10.40
CA ASP A 187 -4.01 -4.02 -9.17
C ASP A 187 -4.93 -4.29 -7.95
N THR A 188 -4.53 -5.20 -7.11
CA THR A 188 -5.27 -5.59 -5.91
C THR A 188 -5.38 -4.46 -4.86
N ARG A 189 -4.60 -3.38 -4.98
CA ARG A 189 -4.76 -2.19 -4.13
C ARG A 189 -6.14 -1.54 -4.28
N PHE A 190 -6.76 -1.62 -5.47
CA PHE A 190 -8.13 -1.13 -5.67
C PHE A 190 -9.14 -1.90 -4.82
N ASP A 191 -9.01 -3.22 -4.78
CA ASP A 191 -9.86 -4.07 -3.93
C ASP A 191 -9.66 -3.72 -2.46
N ARG A 192 -8.39 -3.53 -2.04
CA ARG A 192 -8.03 -3.21 -0.66
C ARG A 192 -8.64 -1.90 -0.16
N VAL A 193 -8.53 -0.83 -0.94
CA VAL A 193 -9.08 0.47 -0.51
C VAL A 193 -10.60 0.44 -0.46
N ILE A 194 -11.27 -0.31 -1.33
CA ILE A 194 -12.72 -0.52 -1.30
C ILE A 194 -13.13 -1.30 -0.04
N GLU A 195 -12.40 -2.35 0.30
CA GLU A 195 -12.64 -3.12 1.52
C GLU A 195 -12.52 -2.21 2.76
N ILE A 196 -11.44 -1.43 2.86
CA ILE A 196 -11.25 -0.48 3.97
C ILE A 196 -12.38 0.56 3.99
N ALA A 197 -12.80 1.06 2.84
CA ALA A 197 -13.89 2.04 2.74
C ALA A 197 -15.25 1.46 3.16
N SER A 198 -15.41 0.13 3.18
CA SER A 198 -16.60 -0.52 3.73
C SER A 198 -16.62 -0.57 5.27
N MET A 199 -15.49 -0.31 5.92
CA MET A 199 -15.35 -0.32 7.38
C MET A 199 -15.55 1.08 7.94
N SER A 200 -16.51 1.27 8.84
CA SER A 200 -16.70 2.55 9.53
C SER A 200 -15.52 2.89 10.45
N LEU A 201 -15.17 4.15 10.53
CA LEU A 201 -14.38 4.70 11.62
C LEU A 201 -15.33 5.47 12.53
N ASP A 202 -15.66 4.90 13.67
CA ASP A 202 -16.47 5.56 14.68
C ASP A 202 -15.56 6.14 15.76
N SER A 203 -15.41 7.46 15.76
CA SER A 203 -14.59 8.20 16.72
C SER A 203 -15.28 9.49 17.11
N GLU A 204 -15.66 9.59 18.38
CA GLU A 204 -16.28 10.78 18.95
C GLU A 204 -15.37 12.02 18.79
N ILE A 205 -14.06 11.85 18.91
CA ILE A 205 -13.07 12.92 18.73
C ILE A 205 -13.15 13.49 17.31
N ILE A 206 -13.13 12.62 16.30
CA ILE A 206 -13.18 13.05 14.90
C ILE A 206 -14.53 13.70 14.58
N GLN A 207 -15.63 13.09 15.01
CA GLN A 207 -16.97 13.62 14.79
C GLN A 207 -17.14 14.99 15.44
N SER A 208 -16.71 15.14 16.69
CA SER A 208 -16.78 16.41 17.43
C SER A 208 -15.88 17.49 16.82
N PHE A 209 -14.71 17.10 16.29
CA PHE A 209 -13.84 18.04 15.58
C PHE A 209 -14.45 18.49 14.26
N CYS A 210 -14.94 17.57 13.45
CA CYS A 210 -15.53 17.89 12.15
C CYS A 210 -16.83 18.70 12.31
N ASN A 211 -17.76 18.23 13.14
CA ASN A 211 -19.10 18.81 13.29
C ASN A 211 -19.67 19.20 11.91
N ASP A 212 -20.31 20.34 11.75
CA ASP A 212 -20.88 20.85 10.49
C ASP A 212 -19.86 21.69 9.66
N ASN A 213 -18.56 21.59 9.96
CA ASN A 213 -17.55 22.37 9.25
C ASN A 213 -17.10 21.68 7.95
N THR A 214 -16.68 22.48 6.99
CA THR A 214 -15.88 21.98 5.85
C THR A 214 -14.53 21.50 6.35
N VAL A 215 -14.16 20.26 6.02
CA VAL A 215 -12.95 19.61 6.50
C VAL A 215 -12.07 19.24 5.33
N ILE A 216 -10.79 19.53 5.46
CA ILE A 216 -9.72 19.01 4.59
C ILE A 216 -8.99 17.94 5.37
N VAL A 217 -8.89 16.73 4.82
CA VAL A 217 -8.08 15.65 5.41
C VAL A 217 -6.79 15.53 4.63
N ALA A 218 -5.69 15.89 5.28
CA ALA A 218 -4.34 15.83 4.72
C ALA A 218 -3.57 14.64 5.30
N GLY A 219 -3.37 13.62 4.48
CA GLY A 219 -2.76 12.36 4.90
C GLY A 219 -1.36 12.14 4.38
N SER A 220 -0.53 11.49 5.18
CA SER A 220 0.88 11.19 4.91
C SER A 220 1.67 12.45 4.55
N THR A 221 1.45 13.53 5.30
CA THR A 221 2.11 14.82 5.06
C THR A 221 3.58 14.79 5.47
N TRP A 222 4.38 15.56 4.76
CA TRP A 222 5.76 15.89 5.07
C TRP A 222 5.88 17.40 5.33
N GLU A 223 7.04 17.85 5.78
CA GLU A 223 7.26 19.23 6.18
C GLU A 223 6.83 20.26 5.11
N ASP A 224 7.15 20.01 3.84
CA ASP A 224 6.77 20.90 2.73
C ASP A 224 5.24 20.95 2.53
N ASP A 225 4.55 19.81 2.64
CA ASP A 225 3.08 19.76 2.59
C ASP A 225 2.46 20.56 3.75
N GLU A 226 3.03 20.42 4.95
CA GLU A 226 2.55 21.06 6.18
C GLU A 226 2.73 22.57 6.16
N ILE A 227 3.85 23.06 5.59
CA ILE A 227 4.08 24.48 5.37
C ILE A 227 3.00 25.08 4.45
N ILE A 228 2.70 24.42 3.34
CA ILE A 228 1.67 24.86 2.38
C ILE A 228 0.28 24.86 3.03
N LEU A 229 -0.08 23.81 3.76
CA LEU A 229 -1.37 23.71 4.45
C LEU A 229 -1.52 24.73 5.57
N ALA A 230 -0.45 25.02 6.31
CA ALA A 230 -0.46 26.05 7.37
C ALA A 230 -0.61 27.44 6.78
N ALA A 231 0.11 27.74 5.71
CA ALA A 231 0.00 29.03 4.99
C ALA A 231 -1.42 29.26 4.43
N TYR A 232 -2.02 28.20 3.84
CA TYR A 232 -3.42 28.23 3.42
C TYR A 232 -4.38 28.52 4.58
N GLY A 233 -4.20 27.85 5.73
CA GLY A 233 -5.02 28.07 6.92
C GLY A 233 -4.93 29.52 7.41
N ASP A 234 -3.75 30.09 7.49
CA ASP A 234 -3.52 31.48 7.91
C ASP A 234 -4.15 32.48 6.92
N GLU A 235 -4.01 32.28 5.62
CA GLU A 235 -4.58 33.14 4.58
C GLU A 235 -6.12 33.15 4.59
N THR A 236 -6.73 32.00 4.80
CA THR A 236 -8.20 31.86 4.82
C THR A 236 -8.82 32.18 6.18
N ASN A 237 -8.06 32.67 7.15
CA ASN A 237 -8.50 32.86 8.54
C ASN A 237 -9.15 31.60 9.15
N HIS A 238 -8.63 30.44 8.76
CA HIS A 238 -9.08 29.13 9.24
C HIS A 238 -10.59 28.90 9.07
N GLN A 239 -11.14 29.27 7.92
CA GLN A 239 -12.55 29.02 7.59
C GLN A 239 -12.88 27.52 7.48
N GLN A 240 -11.90 26.72 7.06
CA GLN A 240 -11.99 25.28 6.97
C GLN A 240 -11.22 24.63 8.13
N LYS A 241 -11.67 23.47 8.58
CA LYS A 241 -10.92 22.64 9.51
C LYS A 241 -9.98 21.73 8.75
N ILE A 242 -8.80 21.49 9.32
CA ILE A 242 -7.78 20.62 8.72
C ILE A 242 -7.48 19.46 9.67
N ILE A 243 -7.58 18.24 9.18
CA ILE A 243 -7.02 17.06 9.85
C ILE A 243 -5.68 16.75 9.20
N VAL A 244 -4.61 16.87 9.95
CA VAL A 244 -3.23 16.55 9.49
C VAL A 244 -2.82 15.20 10.04
N VAL A 245 -2.43 14.29 9.14
CA VAL A 245 -1.91 12.96 9.51
C VAL A 245 -0.47 12.85 8.98
N PRO A 246 0.53 13.18 9.79
CA PRO A 246 1.93 13.19 9.36
C PRO A 246 2.41 11.79 8.95
N HIS A 247 3.34 11.74 7.99
CA HIS A 247 4.01 10.48 7.63
C HIS A 247 4.95 9.99 8.74
N GLU A 248 5.65 10.91 9.39
CA GLU A 248 6.55 10.63 10.50
C GLU A 248 5.94 11.15 11.80
N LEU A 249 5.92 10.29 12.83
CA LEU A 249 5.30 10.59 14.14
C LEU A 249 6.36 10.79 15.25
N ASP A 250 7.57 11.16 14.87
CA ASP A 250 8.57 11.47 15.88
C ASP A 250 8.26 12.78 16.62
N LYS A 251 8.69 12.85 17.87
CA LYS A 251 8.32 13.97 18.76
C LYS A 251 8.77 15.32 18.23
N ALA A 252 9.95 15.39 17.59
CA ALA A 252 10.49 16.66 17.10
C ALA A 252 9.64 17.19 15.93
N HIS A 253 9.22 16.31 15.03
CA HIS A 253 8.34 16.66 13.92
C HIS A 253 6.94 17.10 14.40
N LEU A 254 6.34 16.37 15.33
CA LEU A 254 5.04 16.77 15.91
C LEU A 254 5.08 18.15 16.59
N GLU A 255 6.18 18.48 17.27
CA GLU A 255 6.39 19.80 17.85
C GLU A 255 6.54 20.92 16.79
N LEU A 256 7.10 20.60 15.61
CA LEU A 256 7.17 21.53 14.48
C LEU A 256 5.78 21.79 13.92
N ILE A 257 4.98 20.73 13.67
CA ILE A 257 3.60 20.85 13.19
C ILE A 257 2.76 21.72 14.14
N LYS A 258 2.86 21.51 15.46
CA LYS A 258 2.16 22.33 16.46
C LYS A 258 2.53 23.81 16.41
N LYS A 259 3.78 24.12 16.06
CA LYS A 259 4.22 25.52 15.90
C LYS A 259 3.65 26.14 14.63
N MET A 260 3.54 25.38 13.54
CA MET A 260 2.96 25.86 12.29
C MET A 260 1.44 26.07 12.45
N PHE A 261 0.73 25.13 13.05
CA PHE A 261 -0.71 25.20 13.27
C PHE A 261 -1.08 25.67 14.69
N LYS A 262 -1.14 26.99 14.88
CA LYS A 262 -1.27 27.64 16.21
C LYS A 262 -2.52 27.24 17.02
N LYS A 263 -3.63 26.86 16.35
CA LYS A 263 -4.87 26.39 16.98
C LYS A 263 -5.06 24.89 16.72
N SER A 264 -4.03 24.12 17.01
CA SER A 264 -4.04 22.67 16.84
C SER A 264 -4.12 21.92 18.16
N ILE A 265 -4.60 20.69 18.08
CA ILE A 265 -4.61 19.72 19.18
C ILE A 265 -4.25 18.34 18.60
N CYS A 266 -3.49 17.53 19.36
CA CYS A 266 -3.22 16.16 18.96
C CYS A 266 -4.36 15.21 19.34
N TYR A 267 -4.55 14.20 18.52
CA TYR A 267 -5.55 13.17 18.77
C TYR A 267 -5.28 12.43 20.08
N THR A 268 -4.01 12.06 20.34
CA THR A 268 -3.62 11.38 21.59
C THR A 268 -3.72 12.26 22.83
N GLU A 269 -3.66 13.58 22.71
CA GLU A 269 -3.90 14.48 23.85
C GLU A 269 -5.33 14.35 24.36
N ILE A 270 -6.30 14.25 23.43
CA ILE A 270 -7.71 14.10 23.79
C ILE A 270 -8.00 12.68 24.30
N GLU A 271 -7.36 11.65 23.72
CA GLU A 271 -7.49 10.29 24.26
C GLU A 271 -7.01 10.19 25.71
N ASN A 272 -5.92 10.90 26.05
CA ASN A 272 -5.35 10.91 27.39
C ASN A 272 -6.12 11.84 28.37
N ASP A 273 -6.75 12.90 27.88
CA ASP A 273 -7.58 13.82 28.65
C ASP A 273 -8.89 14.13 27.89
N PRO A 274 -9.94 13.33 28.08
CA PRO A 274 -11.23 13.53 27.43
C PRO A 274 -11.91 14.88 27.74
N THR A 275 -11.47 15.61 28.78
CA THR A 275 -12.04 16.93 29.09
C THR A 275 -11.72 17.96 28.01
N LEU A 276 -10.63 17.74 27.24
CA LEU A 276 -10.23 18.59 26.11
C LEU A 276 -11.24 18.54 24.97
N LEU A 277 -12.07 17.49 24.88
CA LEU A 277 -13.14 17.38 23.91
C LEU A 277 -14.13 18.55 23.96
N ASN A 278 -14.38 19.09 25.17
CA ASN A 278 -15.27 20.24 25.34
C ASN A 278 -14.79 21.51 24.60
N ASN A 279 -13.49 21.60 24.33
CA ASN A 279 -12.86 22.76 23.70
C ASN A 279 -12.41 22.49 22.25
N ILE A 280 -12.64 21.29 21.72
CA ILE A 280 -12.17 20.88 20.39
C ILE A 280 -12.73 21.78 19.28
N GLY A 281 -13.91 22.34 19.47
CA GLY A 281 -14.53 23.29 18.54
C GLY A 281 -13.71 24.56 18.30
N SER A 282 -12.87 24.97 19.27
CA SER A 282 -12.00 26.15 19.16
C SER A 282 -10.72 25.87 18.36
N CYS A 283 -10.37 24.60 18.12
CA CYS A 283 -9.23 24.19 17.32
C CYS A 283 -9.61 24.17 15.83
N ASN A 284 -8.70 24.64 14.99
CA ASN A 284 -8.85 24.61 13.53
C ASN A 284 -8.13 23.42 12.91
N THR A 285 -7.16 22.84 13.62
CA THR A 285 -6.38 21.72 13.14
C THR A 285 -6.35 20.59 14.18
N LEU A 286 -6.66 19.37 13.72
CA LEU A 286 -6.47 18.14 14.47
C LEU A 286 -5.27 17.40 13.91
N ILE A 287 -4.25 17.19 14.73
CA ILE A 287 -3.07 16.43 14.37
C ILE A 287 -3.30 14.99 14.82
N VAL A 288 -3.38 14.07 13.86
CA VAL A 288 -3.58 12.64 14.16
C VAL A 288 -2.20 11.97 14.27
N ASP A 289 -1.72 11.87 15.48
CA ASP A 289 -0.42 11.38 15.88
C ASP A 289 -0.42 9.88 16.24
N THR A 290 -1.30 9.11 15.60
CA THR A 290 -1.42 7.66 15.76
C THR A 290 -1.52 6.96 14.39
N VAL A 291 -1.13 5.69 14.34
CA VAL A 291 -1.09 4.91 13.10
C VAL A 291 -2.40 4.14 12.86
N GLY A 292 -2.69 3.84 11.59
CA GLY A 292 -3.76 2.92 11.19
C GLY A 292 -5.15 3.55 11.02
N MET A 293 -5.29 4.87 11.17
CA MET A 293 -6.57 5.57 11.02
C MET A 293 -6.74 6.22 9.64
N LEU A 294 -5.65 6.63 8.97
CA LEU A 294 -5.65 7.52 7.81
C LEU A 294 -6.62 7.10 6.71
N SER A 295 -6.55 5.86 6.24
CA SER A 295 -7.36 5.39 5.10
C SER A 295 -8.87 5.56 5.34
N ARG A 296 -9.32 5.51 6.61
CA ARG A 296 -10.73 5.72 6.99
C ARG A 296 -11.04 7.17 7.34
N LEU A 297 -10.04 7.94 7.76
CA LEU A 297 -10.16 9.37 8.04
C LEU A 297 -10.54 10.18 6.79
N TYR A 298 -10.08 9.77 5.61
CA TYR A 298 -10.44 10.41 4.35
C TYR A 298 -11.96 10.47 4.10
N ASN A 299 -12.75 9.63 4.74
CA ASN A 299 -14.22 9.71 4.68
C ASN A 299 -14.77 11.02 5.27
N TYR A 300 -14.12 11.57 6.28
CA TYR A 300 -14.54 12.80 6.95
C TYR A 300 -14.16 14.06 6.16
N GLY A 301 -13.25 13.95 5.20
CA GLY A 301 -12.89 15.06 4.34
C GLY A 301 -14.00 15.44 3.37
N HIS A 302 -14.22 16.73 3.19
CA HIS A 302 -14.89 17.27 2.02
C HIS A 302 -13.94 17.28 0.85
N ILE A 303 -12.67 17.61 1.08
CA ILE A 303 -11.56 17.55 0.14
C ILE A 303 -10.46 16.76 0.82
N ASN A 304 -9.80 15.87 0.08
CA ASN A 304 -8.70 15.07 0.57
C ASN A 304 -7.38 15.54 -0.06
N TYR A 305 -6.35 15.63 0.76
CA TYR A 305 -4.99 15.96 0.35
C TYR A 305 -4.07 14.77 0.62
N VAL A 306 -3.27 14.37 -0.37
CA VAL A 306 -2.30 13.27 -0.23
C VAL A 306 -0.89 13.83 -0.32
N GLY A 307 -0.17 13.74 0.79
CA GLY A 307 1.17 14.27 0.95
C GLY A 307 2.26 13.48 0.23
N GLY A 308 3.47 14.02 0.32
CA GLY A 308 4.69 13.49 -0.30
C GLY A 308 4.98 14.06 -1.69
N GLY A 309 4.03 14.76 -2.30
CA GLY A 309 4.18 15.27 -3.66
C GLY A 309 5.24 16.36 -3.85
N PHE A 310 5.85 16.85 -2.79
CA PHE A 310 6.99 17.76 -2.85
C PHE A 310 8.33 17.08 -2.57
N THR A 311 8.30 15.81 -2.17
CA THR A 311 9.51 15.01 -1.95
C THR A 311 10.00 14.35 -3.25
N ASN A 312 11.27 13.94 -3.28
CA ASN A 312 11.83 13.19 -4.40
C ASN A 312 11.20 11.80 -4.59
N ASP A 313 10.64 11.23 -3.52
CA ASP A 313 9.97 9.93 -3.57
C ASP A 313 8.58 10.05 -4.20
N GLY A 314 7.96 11.23 -4.14
CA GLY A 314 6.65 11.54 -4.68
C GLY A 314 5.51 11.19 -3.73
N ILE A 315 4.28 11.28 -4.26
CA ILE A 315 3.05 11.11 -3.48
C ILE A 315 2.90 9.73 -2.86
N HIS A 316 2.16 9.67 -1.77
CA HIS A 316 1.70 8.42 -1.15
C HIS A 316 0.49 7.82 -1.91
N ASN A 317 -0.19 6.84 -1.30
CA ASN A 317 -1.26 6.07 -1.95
C ASN A 317 -2.52 6.93 -2.16
N ILE A 318 -2.66 7.52 -3.34
CA ILE A 318 -3.80 8.37 -3.71
C ILE A 318 -5.14 7.61 -3.72
N LEU A 319 -5.13 6.28 -3.90
CA LEU A 319 -6.35 5.47 -3.96
C LEU A 319 -7.10 5.46 -2.62
N GLU A 320 -6.38 5.58 -1.49
CA GLU A 320 -6.98 5.65 -0.15
C GLU A 320 -7.85 6.90 0.04
N ALA A 321 -7.51 8.00 -0.64
CA ALA A 321 -8.29 9.22 -0.64
C ALA A 321 -9.43 9.18 -1.67
N ALA A 322 -9.14 8.69 -2.90
CA ALA A 322 -10.06 8.70 -4.02
C ALA A 322 -11.26 7.75 -3.84
N VAL A 323 -11.09 6.63 -3.12
CA VAL A 323 -12.15 5.62 -2.91
C VAL A 323 -13.40 6.19 -2.26
N TRP A 324 -13.26 7.24 -1.45
CA TRP A 324 -14.36 7.88 -0.75
C TRP A 324 -15.23 8.78 -1.64
N GLY A 325 -14.84 8.99 -2.91
CA GLY A 325 -15.58 9.86 -3.82
C GLY A 325 -15.57 11.30 -3.34
N LYS A 326 -14.39 11.79 -3.06
CA LYS A 326 -14.08 13.18 -2.72
C LYS A 326 -13.04 13.70 -3.68
N PRO A 327 -13.03 15.01 -4.02
CA PRO A 327 -11.93 15.61 -4.74
C PRO A 327 -10.59 15.41 -4.02
N VAL A 328 -9.52 15.18 -4.77
CA VAL A 328 -8.20 14.91 -4.22
C VAL A 328 -7.19 15.94 -4.67
N ILE A 329 -6.35 16.43 -3.76
CA ILE A 329 -5.23 17.33 -4.03
C ILE A 329 -3.92 16.59 -3.78
N ILE A 330 -2.94 16.82 -4.64
CA ILE A 330 -1.58 16.29 -4.52
C ILE A 330 -0.54 17.37 -4.87
N GLY A 331 0.71 17.19 -4.44
CA GLY A 331 1.82 18.00 -4.91
C GLY A 331 2.32 17.57 -6.31
N GLU A 332 3.30 18.28 -6.84
CA GLU A 332 3.75 18.22 -8.25
C GLU A 332 4.51 16.93 -8.63
N ASN A 333 5.11 16.19 -7.68
CA ASN A 333 5.91 15.00 -7.96
C ASN A 333 5.08 13.72 -7.99
N TYR A 334 4.24 13.51 -9.01
CA TYR A 334 3.33 12.36 -9.13
C TYR A 334 3.52 11.52 -10.39
N ASP A 335 4.30 11.93 -11.37
CA ASP A 335 4.44 11.30 -12.70
C ASP A 335 4.84 9.81 -12.65
N LYS A 336 5.46 9.37 -11.56
CA LYS A 336 5.88 7.98 -11.36
C LYS A 336 4.71 7.05 -11.02
N TYR A 337 3.54 7.61 -10.68
CA TYR A 337 2.36 6.91 -10.17
C TYR A 337 1.22 6.99 -11.19
N PHE A 338 1.00 5.90 -11.92
CA PHE A 338 -0.01 5.84 -12.98
C PHE A 338 -1.41 6.21 -12.48
N GLU A 339 -1.75 5.76 -11.27
CA GLU A 339 -3.03 6.07 -10.65
C GLU A 339 -3.25 7.56 -10.39
N ALA A 340 -2.18 8.30 -10.11
CA ALA A 340 -2.27 9.74 -9.93
C ALA A 340 -2.42 10.47 -11.28
N VAL A 341 -1.62 10.06 -12.27
CA VAL A 341 -1.74 10.60 -13.64
C VAL A 341 -3.16 10.37 -14.17
N ASP A 342 -3.66 9.14 -14.06
CA ASP A 342 -5.01 8.79 -14.49
C ASP A 342 -6.10 9.62 -13.78
N LEU A 343 -5.94 9.87 -12.46
CA LEU A 343 -6.91 10.68 -11.69
C LEU A 343 -6.86 12.16 -12.06
N ILE A 344 -5.69 12.72 -12.34
CA ILE A 344 -5.54 14.07 -12.87
C ILE A 344 -6.20 14.18 -14.25
N GLU A 345 -5.91 13.26 -15.18
CA GLU A 345 -6.51 13.23 -16.51
C GLU A 345 -8.05 13.06 -16.46
N ALA A 346 -8.56 12.40 -15.45
CA ALA A 346 -9.99 12.22 -15.22
C ALA A 346 -10.65 13.42 -14.49
N ALA A 347 -9.92 14.51 -14.20
CA ALA A 347 -10.36 15.62 -13.36
C ALA A 347 -10.87 15.20 -11.96
N ALA A 348 -10.37 14.08 -11.46
CA ALA A 348 -10.68 13.54 -10.14
C ALA A 348 -9.70 14.03 -9.06
N ALA A 349 -8.55 14.51 -9.49
CA ALA A 349 -7.54 15.10 -8.64
C ALA A 349 -6.93 16.34 -9.31
N GLU A 350 -6.41 17.26 -8.47
CA GLU A 350 -5.65 18.43 -8.90
C GLU A 350 -4.26 18.42 -8.27
N SER A 351 -3.28 18.87 -9.04
CA SER A 351 -1.90 19.03 -8.56
C SER A 351 -1.63 20.49 -8.26
N ILE A 352 -0.91 20.74 -7.18
CA ILE A 352 -0.54 22.10 -6.74
C ILE A 352 0.97 22.22 -6.52
N SER A 353 1.50 23.44 -6.65
CA SER A 353 2.89 23.78 -6.39
C SER A 353 3.08 24.63 -5.13
N ASP A 354 2.05 25.35 -4.67
CA ASP A 354 2.12 26.24 -3.50
C ASP A 354 0.76 26.47 -2.81
N ALA A 355 0.76 27.30 -1.78
CA ALA A 355 -0.43 27.62 -1.00
C ALA A 355 -1.46 28.47 -1.78
N VAL A 356 -1.03 29.25 -2.79
CA VAL A 356 -1.93 30.06 -3.61
C VAL A 356 -2.74 29.15 -4.52
N GLU A 357 -2.07 28.22 -5.22
CA GLU A 357 -2.76 27.23 -6.04
C GLU A 357 -3.65 26.32 -5.19
N LEU A 358 -3.19 25.91 -4.00
CA LEU A 358 -4.03 25.15 -3.03
C LEU A 358 -5.34 25.88 -2.76
N LYS A 359 -5.25 27.20 -2.48
CA LYS A 359 -6.43 28.01 -2.20
C LYS A 359 -7.34 28.12 -3.42
N GLU A 360 -6.79 28.38 -4.61
CA GLU A 360 -7.56 28.48 -5.85
C GLU A 360 -8.35 27.19 -6.13
N VAL A 361 -7.71 26.05 -5.99
CA VAL A 361 -8.35 24.73 -6.19
C VAL A 361 -9.47 24.49 -5.17
N ILE A 362 -9.21 24.74 -3.90
CA ILE A 362 -10.20 24.56 -2.84
C ILE A 362 -11.38 25.52 -3.04
N ASP A 363 -11.12 26.81 -3.30
CA ASP A 363 -12.16 27.81 -3.51
C ASP A 363 -13.02 27.48 -4.74
N ASN A 364 -12.43 26.97 -5.82
CA ASN A 364 -13.15 26.50 -6.99
C ASN A 364 -14.16 25.41 -6.61
N TRP A 365 -13.73 24.36 -5.91
CA TRP A 365 -14.62 23.26 -5.51
C TRP A 365 -15.66 23.66 -4.47
N LEU A 366 -15.36 24.59 -3.57
CA LEU A 366 -16.32 25.05 -2.57
C LEU A 366 -17.37 26.02 -3.17
N ASN A 367 -17.02 26.77 -4.21
CA ASN A 367 -17.91 27.73 -4.85
C ASN A 367 -18.68 27.12 -6.04
N ASP A 368 -18.12 26.10 -6.71
CA ASP A 368 -18.77 25.41 -7.82
C ASP A 368 -19.12 23.96 -7.45
N LYS A 369 -20.38 23.74 -7.08
CA LYS A 369 -20.92 22.43 -6.75
C LYS A 369 -20.85 21.43 -7.91
N ASN A 370 -20.89 21.89 -9.16
CA ASN A 370 -20.82 20.99 -10.30
C ASN A 370 -19.38 20.50 -10.47
N ALA A 371 -18.39 21.39 -10.44
CA ALA A 371 -16.97 21.00 -10.45
C ALA A 371 -16.64 20.03 -9.31
N TYR A 372 -17.08 20.32 -8.11
CA TYR A 372 -16.94 19.42 -6.96
C TYR A 372 -17.53 18.02 -7.21
N ASN A 373 -18.78 17.96 -7.67
CA ASN A 373 -19.48 16.69 -7.87
C ASN A 373 -18.86 15.88 -9.02
N GLU A 374 -18.45 16.54 -10.09
CA GLU A 374 -17.79 15.89 -11.22
C GLU A 374 -16.47 15.24 -10.77
N SER A 375 -15.62 15.96 -10.02
CA SER A 375 -14.38 15.45 -9.48
C SER A 375 -14.63 14.28 -8.50
N ALA A 376 -15.59 14.43 -7.58
CA ALA A 376 -15.96 13.41 -6.61
C ALA A 376 -16.46 12.11 -7.29
N ILE A 377 -17.31 12.24 -8.31
CA ILE A 377 -17.83 11.10 -9.09
C ILE A 377 -16.70 10.44 -9.87
N ALA A 378 -15.82 11.22 -10.50
CA ALA A 378 -14.68 10.71 -11.25
C ALA A 378 -13.72 9.92 -10.35
N ALA A 379 -13.38 10.45 -9.16
CA ALA A 379 -12.54 9.76 -8.17
C ALA A 379 -13.10 8.39 -7.78
N LYS A 380 -14.37 8.35 -7.39
CA LYS A 380 -15.05 7.11 -7.03
C LYS A 380 -15.12 6.13 -8.20
N LYS A 381 -15.55 6.61 -9.36
CA LYS A 381 -15.67 5.80 -10.57
C LYS A 381 -14.34 5.15 -10.95
N TYR A 382 -13.25 5.93 -10.91
CA TYR A 382 -11.91 5.43 -11.22
C TYR A 382 -11.53 4.21 -10.36
N VAL A 383 -11.70 4.33 -9.04
CA VAL A 383 -11.34 3.25 -8.12
C VAL A 383 -12.22 2.02 -8.33
N TYR A 384 -13.55 2.20 -8.36
CA TYR A 384 -14.48 1.06 -8.42
C TYR A 384 -14.47 0.34 -9.77
N THR A 385 -14.18 1.02 -10.88
CA THR A 385 -14.11 0.38 -12.21
C THR A 385 -12.84 -0.43 -12.41
N LYS A 386 -11.77 -0.14 -11.67
CA LYS A 386 -10.48 -0.86 -11.76
C LYS A 386 -10.34 -1.99 -10.73
N ALA A 387 -11.31 -2.16 -9.85
CA ALA A 387 -11.35 -3.24 -8.86
C ALA A 387 -11.66 -4.61 -9.47
N GLY A 388 -11.50 -5.66 -8.68
CA GLY A 388 -11.83 -7.05 -9.04
C GLY A 388 -10.62 -7.93 -9.33
N ALA A 389 -9.41 -7.44 -9.10
CA ALA A 389 -8.18 -8.21 -9.29
C ALA A 389 -8.11 -9.41 -8.36
N THR A 390 -8.43 -9.23 -7.08
CA THR A 390 -8.46 -10.29 -6.07
C THR A 390 -9.40 -11.42 -6.48
N LYS A 391 -10.63 -11.08 -6.89
CA LYS A 391 -11.63 -12.05 -7.33
C LYS A 391 -11.14 -12.87 -8.51
N LYS A 392 -10.57 -12.25 -9.55
CA LYS A 392 -10.04 -12.95 -10.73
C LYS A 392 -8.92 -13.94 -10.37
N ILE A 393 -8.03 -13.56 -9.47
CA ILE A 393 -6.93 -14.42 -9.04
C ILE A 393 -7.47 -15.59 -8.21
N MET A 394 -8.41 -15.35 -7.31
CA MET A 394 -9.04 -16.39 -6.49
C MET A 394 -9.84 -17.38 -7.36
N GLU A 395 -10.61 -16.89 -8.32
CA GLU A 395 -11.32 -17.74 -9.29
C GLU A 395 -10.36 -18.66 -10.04
N TYR A 396 -9.20 -18.15 -10.48
CA TYR A 396 -8.18 -18.97 -11.13
C TYR A 396 -7.63 -20.06 -10.18
N ILE A 397 -7.33 -19.71 -8.94
CA ILE A 397 -6.83 -20.65 -7.91
C ILE A 397 -7.85 -21.79 -7.69
N TYR A 398 -9.15 -21.46 -7.57
CA TYR A 398 -10.20 -22.45 -7.34
C TYR A 398 -10.50 -23.30 -8.58
N VAL A 399 -10.64 -22.69 -9.75
CA VAL A 399 -10.91 -23.39 -11.02
C VAL A 399 -9.80 -24.40 -11.34
N ASN A 400 -8.55 -24.02 -11.12
CA ASN A 400 -7.40 -24.90 -11.34
C ASN A 400 -7.09 -25.81 -10.14
N ARG A 401 -7.91 -25.81 -9.10
CA ARG A 401 -7.78 -26.67 -7.91
C ARG A 401 -6.41 -26.60 -7.23
N LEU A 402 -5.77 -25.44 -7.23
CA LEU A 402 -4.38 -25.28 -6.72
C LEU A 402 -4.25 -25.48 -5.21
N LEU A 403 -5.36 -25.47 -4.46
CA LEU A 403 -5.41 -25.71 -3.01
C LEU A 403 -5.88 -27.13 -2.64
N THR A 404 -6.42 -27.90 -3.58
CA THR A 404 -7.06 -29.19 -3.29
C THR A 404 -6.20 -30.41 -3.61
N ASN A 405 -5.05 -30.22 -4.25
CA ASN A 405 -4.13 -31.30 -4.60
C ASN A 405 -3.15 -31.65 -3.50
#